data_f2d753134f035e012a0a65438aec0991
#
_entry.id   f2d753134f035e012a0a65438aec0991
#
_cell.length_a   1.000
_cell.length_b   1.000
_cell.length_c   1.000
_cell.angle_alpha   90.00
_cell.angle_beta   90.00
_cell.angle_gamma   90.00
#
_symmetry.space_group_name_H-M   'P 1'
#
loop_
_entity.id
_entity.type
_entity.pdbx_description
1 polymer ?
#
loop_
_entity_poly.entity_id
_entity_poly.type
_entity_poly.pdbx_seq_one_letter_code
_entity_poly.pdbx_strand_id
1 'polypeptide(L)'
;MASSGAIHQFMPNQALFDQLDALGPVAHLVSPNKIHYAYIADWKKRYPEAIAWSSPGVEERAAKQKIPVSFDEKLTNEAPEAWAGQIDQLVFKGSPYIEEVVFFHKDSQTLILTDLIENFETDRFSEFASQQGL
;
A
#
# COMPACT_ATOMS: atom_id res chain seq x y z
N MET A 1 0.02 13.93 18.64
CA MET A 1 0.98 13.84 17.51
C MET A 1 0.32 13.04 16.39
N ALA A 2 0.35 13.56 15.19
CA ALA A 2 -0.10 12.79 14.03
C ALA A 2 0.86 11.62 13.81
N SER A 3 0.34 10.40 13.79
CA SER A 3 1.10 9.22 13.36
C SER A 3 1.08 9.16 11.84
N SER A 4 2.23 8.98 11.21
CA SER A 4 2.30 8.81 9.77
C SER A 4 2.07 7.36 9.35
N GLY A 5 1.33 7.17 8.28
CA GLY A 5 1.16 5.89 7.61
C GLY A 5 1.98 5.87 6.31
N ALA A 6 2.56 4.74 5.97
CA ALA A 6 3.23 4.54 4.70
C ALA A 6 2.51 3.46 3.89
N ILE A 7 2.13 3.82 2.66
CA ILE A 7 1.65 2.88 1.66
C ILE A 7 2.84 2.35 0.89
N HIS A 8 2.90 1.05 0.73
CA HIS A 8 4.12 0.34 0.44
C HIS A 8 4.24 -0.14 -1.01
N GLN A 9 4.77 0.68 -1.87
CA GLN A 9 4.95 0.37 -3.28
C GLN A 9 6.42 0.31 -3.73
N PHE A 10 7.33 0.90 -2.96
CA PHE A 10 8.70 1.12 -3.39
C PHE A 10 9.72 0.36 -2.55
N MET A 11 10.80 -0.05 -3.20
CA MET A 11 11.97 -0.55 -2.50
C MET A 11 12.49 0.53 -1.56
N PRO A 12 12.62 0.23 -0.26
CA PRO A 12 13.10 1.21 0.70
C PRO A 12 14.56 1.59 0.41
N ASN A 13 14.87 2.87 0.56
CA ASN A 13 16.21 3.39 0.48
C ASN A 13 16.42 4.46 1.55
N GLN A 14 17.68 4.79 1.83
CA GLN A 14 18.02 5.71 2.93
C GLN A 14 17.42 7.10 2.73
N ALA A 15 17.43 7.65 1.53
CA ALA A 15 16.86 8.96 1.26
C ALA A 15 15.35 9.05 1.54
N LEU A 16 14.62 7.97 1.24
CA LEU A 16 13.20 7.86 1.55
C LEU A 16 12.95 7.75 3.06
N PHE A 17 13.78 6.98 3.76
CA PHE A 17 13.70 6.88 5.22
C PHE A 17 13.93 8.24 5.89
N ASP A 18 14.95 8.99 5.46
CA ASP A 18 15.27 10.31 6.00
C ASP A 18 14.09 11.29 5.81
N GLN A 19 13.42 11.24 4.67
CA GLN A 19 12.23 12.05 4.40
C GLN A 19 11.05 11.68 5.29
N LEU A 20 10.79 10.39 5.47
CA LEU A 20 9.70 9.91 6.33
C LEU A 20 9.97 10.21 7.80
N ASP A 21 11.19 9.97 8.27
CA ASP A 21 11.59 10.25 9.65
C ASP A 21 11.45 11.74 9.98
N ALA A 22 11.67 12.63 9.01
CA ALA A 22 11.46 14.07 9.16
C ALA A 22 9.98 14.46 9.31
N LEU A 23 9.04 13.64 8.82
CA LEU A 23 7.59 13.84 8.98
C LEU A 23 7.07 13.37 10.33
N GLY A 24 7.80 12.51 11.02
CA GLY A 24 7.42 11.93 12.31
C GLY A 24 7.49 10.41 12.33
N PRO A 25 7.13 9.78 13.45
CA PRO A 25 7.23 8.34 13.60
C PRO A 25 6.26 7.62 12.65
N VAL A 26 6.76 6.60 11.96
CA VAL A 26 5.92 5.70 11.15
C VAL A 26 5.22 4.72 12.09
N ALA A 27 3.90 4.81 12.19
CA ALA A 27 3.09 3.98 13.06
C ALA A 27 2.41 2.82 12.32
N HIS A 28 2.16 2.97 11.02
CA HIS A 28 1.42 2.00 10.23
C HIS A 28 2.08 1.75 8.88
N LEU A 29 2.18 0.46 8.51
CA LEU A 29 2.61 -0.01 7.20
C LEU A 29 1.43 -0.71 6.55
N VAL A 30 1.06 -0.28 5.35
CA VAL A 30 -0.17 -0.74 4.71
C VAL A 30 0.15 -1.44 3.39
N SER A 31 -0.35 -2.65 3.22
CA SER A 31 -0.42 -3.35 1.93
C SER A 31 -1.85 -3.20 1.39
N PRO A 32 -2.11 -2.26 0.46
CA PRO A 32 -3.46 -1.90 0.05
C PRO A 32 -4.13 -2.94 -0.86
N ASN A 33 -3.35 -3.80 -1.50
CA ASN A 33 -3.83 -4.87 -2.35
C ASN A 33 -2.85 -6.05 -2.39
N LYS A 34 -3.25 -7.16 -3.01
CA LYS A 34 -2.48 -8.41 -3.06
C LYS A 34 -1.26 -8.39 -3.98
N ILE A 35 -0.89 -7.23 -4.55
CA ILE A 35 0.32 -7.06 -5.38
C ILE A 35 1.40 -6.33 -4.57
N HIS A 36 1.01 -5.40 -3.71
CA HIS A 36 1.92 -4.52 -2.97
C HIS A 36 2.24 -5.02 -1.56
N TYR A 37 3.05 -6.05 -1.46
CA TYR A 37 3.46 -6.62 -0.16
C TYR A 37 4.96 -7.00 -0.10
N ALA A 38 5.65 -7.02 -1.23
CA ALA A 38 7.00 -7.59 -1.33
C ALA A 38 8.02 -6.93 -0.39
N TYR A 39 7.87 -5.64 -0.12
CA TYR A 39 8.82 -4.87 0.70
C TYR A 39 8.36 -4.66 2.15
N ILE A 40 7.21 -5.17 2.55
CA ILE A 40 6.70 -5.01 3.93
C ILE A 40 7.72 -5.49 4.97
N ALA A 41 8.39 -6.62 4.69
CA ALA A 41 9.41 -7.14 5.61
C ALA A 41 10.60 -6.20 5.79
N ASP A 42 11.03 -5.51 4.73
CA ASP A 42 12.14 -4.56 4.79
C ASP A 42 11.76 -3.28 5.53
N TRP A 43 10.55 -2.80 5.30
CA TRP A 43 10.00 -1.68 6.06
C TRP A 43 9.81 -2.01 7.53
N LYS A 44 9.32 -3.21 7.85
CA LYS A 44 9.15 -3.67 9.24
C LYS A 44 10.50 -3.77 9.97
N LYS A 45 11.58 -4.12 9.27
CA LYS A 45 12.95 -4.07 9.84
C LYS A 45 13.35 -2.64 10.23
N ARG A 46 12.99 -1.65 9.41
CA ARG A 46 13.30 -0.24 9.69
C ARG A 46 12.40 0.35 10.77
N TYR A 47 11.12 -0.03 10.78
CA TYR A 47 10.10 0.45 11.71
C TYR A 47 9.45 -0.73 12.46
N PRO A 48 10.18 -1.37 13.39
CA PRO A 48 9.71 -2.60 14.05
C PRO A 48 8.45 -2.39 14.88
N GLU A 49 8.24 -1.19 15.40
CA GLU A 49 7.07 -0.83 16.20
C GLU A 49 5.82 -0.48 15.35
N ALA A 50 6.00 -0.27 14.05
CA ALA A 50 4.88 0.03 13.16
C ALA A 50 3.99 -1.19 12.97
N ILE A 51 2.68 -1.01 13.01
CA ILE A 51 1.70 -2.07 12.78
C ILE A 51 1.57 -2.32 11.28
N ALA A 52 1.79 -3.54 10.84
CA ALA A 52 1.66 -3.95 9.45
C ALA A 52 0.25 -4.47 9.16
N TRP A 53 -0.41 -3.88 8.16
CA TRP A 53 -1.81 -4.16 7.79
C TRP A 53 -1.88 -4.85 6.43
N SER A 54 -2.56 -6.00 6.37
CA SER A 54 -2.83 -6.72 5.12
C SER A 54 -4.22 -6.42 4.57
N SER A 55 -4.30 -6.18 3.26
CA SER A 55 -5.57 -6.24 2.54
C SER A 55 -6.01 -7.69 2.28
N PRO A 56 -7.29 -7.92 1.91
CA PRO A 56 -7.76 -9.26 1.58
C PRO A 56 -6.90 -9.97 0.52
N GLY A 57 -6.56 -11.22 0.77
CA GLY A 57 -5.84 -12.10 -0.15
C GLY A 57 -4.32 -11.92 -0.21
N VAL A 58 -3.75 -10.96 0.52
CA VAL A 58 -2.29 -10.71 0.55
C VAL A 58 -1.53 -11.86 1.17
N GLU A 59 -1.95 -12.32 2.35
CA GLU A 59 -1.25 -13.36 3.10
C GLU A 59 -1.22 -14.68 2.33
N GLU A 60 -2.35 -15.05 1.72
CA GLU A 60 -2.46 -16.26 0.90
C GLU A 60 -1.58 -16.19 -0.35
N ARG A 61 -1.52 -15.01 -0.97
CA ARG A 61 -0.66 -14.80 -2.14
C ARG A 61 0.82 -14.84 -1.77
N ALA A 62 1.21 -14.18 -0.69
CA ALA A 62 2.58 -14.20 -0.20
C ALA A 62 3.04 -15.62 0.14
N ALA A 63 2.19 -16.40 0.80
CA ALA A 63 2.46 -17.80 1.12
C ALA A 63 2.64 -18.66 -0.15
N LYS A 64 1.78 -18.49 -1.15
CA LYS A 64 1.91 -19.19 -2.45
C LYS A 64 3.21 -18.85 -3.18
N GLN A 65 3.64 -17.60 -3.09
CA GLN A 65 4.88 -17.13 -3.72
C GLN A 65 6.11 -17.34 -2.85
N LYS A 66 5.95 -17.92 -1.64
CA LYS A 66 7.04 -18.16 -0.68
C LYS A 66 7.81 -16.88 -0.31
N ILE A 67 7.11 -15.76 -0.26
CA ILE A 67 7.67 -14.48 0.19
C ILE A 67 7.43 -14.37 1.70
N PRO A 68 8.50 -14.25 2.51
CA PRO A 68 8.40 -14.21 3.97
C PRO A 68 7.94 -12.83 4.42
N VAL A 69 6.63 -12.65 4.54
CA VAL A 69 6.01 -11.45 5.13
C VAL A 69 5.12 -11.86 6.29
N SER A 70 5.02 -11.00 7.28
CA SER A 70 4.06 -11.12 8.38
C SER A 70 3.31 -9.82 8.54
N PHE A 71 2.04 -9.94 8.89
CA PHE A 71 1.18 -8.81 9.17
C PHE A 71 0.65 -8.93 10.60
N ASP A 72 0.45 -7.79 11.22
CA ASP A 72 -0.07 -7.72 12.58
C ASP A 72 -1.61 -7.68 12.56
N GLU A 73 -2.20 -7.00 11.58
CA GLU A 73 -3.63 -6.72 11.49
C GLU A 73 -4.15 -6.83 10.04
N LYS A 74 -5.48 -6.95 9.92
CA LYS A 74 -6.17 -7.03 8.63
C LYS A 74 -7.03 -5.81 8.35
N LEU A 75 -6.96 -5.31 7.11
CA LEU A 75 -7.84 -4.26 6.63
C LEU A 75 -9.20 -4.83 6.27
N THR A 76 -10.25 -4.10 6.64
CA THR A 76 -11.65 -4.40 6.32
C THR A 76 -12.30 -3.17 5.66
N ASN A 77 -13.62 -3.21 5.45
CA ASN A 77 -14.37 -2.02 5.01
C ASN A 77 -14.45 -0.92 6.07
N GLU A 78 -14.18 -1.24 7.31
CA GLU A 78 -14.24 -0.29 8.40
C GLU A 78 -12.84 0.17 8.76
N ALA A 79 -12.66 1.49 8.89
CA ALA A 79 -11.41 2.06 9.34
C ALA A 79 -11.16 1.66 10.80
N PRO A 80 -9.97 1.15 11.14
CA PRO A 80 -9.63 0.84 12.51
C PRO A 80 -9.59 2.11 13.38
N GLU A 81 -9.79 1.95 14.67
CA GLU A 81 -9.80 3.05 15.63
C GLU A 81 -8.56 3.95 15.53
N ALA A 82 -7.43 3.35 15.15
CA ALA A 82 -6.15 4.05 14.98
C ALA A 82 -6.21 5.25 14.03
N TRP A 83 -7.12 5.26 13.04
CA TRP A 83 -7.28 6.38 12.10
C TRP A 83 -8.72 6.71 11.69
N ALA A 84 -9.74 6.03 12.22
CA ALA A 84 -11.14 6.23 11.84
C ALA A 84 -11.64 7.68 11.97
N GLY A 85 -11.05 8.47 12.88
CA GLY A 85 -11.35 9.89 13.03
C GLY A 85 -10.87 10.76 11.86
N GLN A 86 -9.84 10.33 11.14
CA GLN A 86 -9.14 11.11 10.12
C GLN A 86 -9.25 10.52 8.71
N ILE A 87 -9.32 9.20 8.61
CA ILE A 87 -9.28 8.48 7.34
C ILE A 87 -10.44 7.49 7.29
N ASP A 88 -11.25 7.58 6.26
CA ASP A 88 -12.20 6.53 5.89
C ASP A 88 -11.53 5.54 4.95
N GLN A 89 -12.02 4.32 4.92
CA GLN A 89 -11.53 3.29 4.01
C GLN A 89 -12.66 2.44 3.45
N LEU A 90 -12.38 1.84 2.30
CA LEU A 90 -13.29 0.94 1.61
C LEU A 90 -12.49 -0.14 0.89
N VAL A 91 -12.90 -1.40 1.03
CA VAL A 91 -12.40 -2.47 0.16
C VAL A 91 -13.16 -2.40 -1.16
N PHE A 92 -12.53 -1.90 -2.20
CA PHE A 92 -13.10 -1.85 -3.53
C PHE A 92 -13.05 -3.22 -4.18
N LYS A 93 -14.24 -3.75 -4.48
CA LYS A 93 -14.45 -5.04 -5.13
C LYS A 93 -15.08 -4.79 -6.50
N GLY A 94 -14.34 -4.91 -7.55
CA GLY A 94 -14.88 -4.66 -8.90
C GLY A 94 -14.13 -5.42 -9.98
N SER A 95 -12.96 -5.95 -9.64
CA SER A 95 -12.17 -6.77 -10.53
C SER A 95 -11.98 -8.17 -9.92
N PRO A 96 -12.13 -9.25 -10.70
CA PRO A 96 -11.78 -10.59 -10.24
C PRO A 96 -10.29 -10.75 -9.96
N TYR A 97 -9.48 -9.80 -10.43
CA TYR A 97 -8.02 -9.87 -10.33
C TYR A 97 -7.45 -9.06 -9.17
N ILE A 98 -8.05 -7.90 -8.86
CA ILE A 98 -7.54 -6.97 -7.84
C ILE A 98 -8.70 -6.46 -6.99
N GLU A 99 -8.66 -6.77 -5.70
CA GLU A 99 -9.38 -6.03 -4.67
C GLU A 99 -8.37 -5.04 -4.06
N GLU A 100 -8.78 -3.80 -3.90
CA GLU A 100 -7.93 -2.76 -3.33
C GLU A 100 -8.63 -2.04 -2.20
N VAL A 101 -7.89 -1.80 -1.12
CA VAL A 101 -8.35 -0.91 -0.06
C VAL A 101 -7.99 0.50 -0.45
N VAL A 102 -9.00 1.32 -0.65
CA VAL A 102 -8.87 2.75 -0.93
C VAL A 102 -9.09 3.54 0.34
N PHE A 103 -8.42 4.69 0.47
CA PHE A 103 -8.47 5.51 1.66
C PHE A 103 -8.89 6.95 1.30
N PHE A 104 -9.64 7.58 2.19
CA PHE A 104 -10.04 8.97 2.05
C PHE A 104 -9.62 9.76 3.29
N HIS A 105 -8.66 10.66 3.14
CA HIS A 105 -8.24 11.57 4.19
C HIS A 105 -9.20 12.75 4.26
N LYS A 106 -9.92 12.86 5.39
CA LYS A 106 -11.06 13.77 5.56
C LYS A 106 -10.67 15.24 5.52
N ASP A 107 -9.64 15.62 6.27
CA ASP A 107 -9.26 17.02 6.41
C ASP A 107 -8.75 17.63 5.08
N SER A 108 -7.94 16.89 4.33
CA SER A 108 -7.45 17.36 3.02
C SER A 108 -8.37 16.99 1.86
N GLN A 109 -9.46 16.25 2.12
CA GLN A 109 -10.36 15.72 1.08
C GLN A 109 -9.62 14.97 -0.03
N THR A 110 -8.65 14.16 0.34
CA THR A 110 -7.77 13.43 -0.58
C THR A 110 -8.13 11.96 -0.62
N LEU A 111 -8.45 11.46 -1.82
CA LEU A 111 -8.61 10.05 -2.10
C LEU A 111 -7.24 9.44 -2.43
N ILE A 112 -6.89 8.36 -1.74
CA ILE A 112 -5.62 7.65 -1.91
C ILE A 112 -5.91 6.32 -2.58
N LEU A 113 -5.37 6.14 -3.78
CA LEU A 113 -5.49 4.96 -4.62
C LEU A 113 -4.09 4.41 -4.89
N THR A 114 -4.01 3.13 -5.21
CA THR A 114 -2.76 2.48 -5.62
C THR A 114 -2.85 2.04 -7.09
N ASP A 115 -3.58 0.96 -7.37
CA ASP A 115 -3.71 0.39 -8.72
C ASP A 115 -5.13 0.47 -9.27
N LEU A 116 -6.09 0.98 -8.50
CA LEU A 116 -7.49 1.04 -8.92
C LEU A 116 -7.69 1.90 -10.17
N ILE A 117 -6.91 2.96 -10.30
CA ILE A 117 -6.91 3.84 -11.47
C ILE A 117 -5.46 4.07 -11.88
N GLU A 118 -5.15 3.70 -13.10
CA GLU A 118 -3.84 3.93 -13.70
C GLU A 118 -3.97 4.93 -14.84
N ASN A 119 -3.05 5.88 -14.90
CA ASN A 119 -2.93 6.82 -16.01
C ASN A 119 -1.78 6.39 -16.90
N PHE A 120 -2.11 5.85 -18.07
CA PHE A 120 -1.13 5.43 -19.05
C PHE A 120 -0.89 6.56 -20.08
N GLU A 121 0.37 6.94 -20.25
CA GLU A 121 0.78 7.77 -21.37
C GLU A 121 0.75 6.92 -22.66
N THR A 122 -0.23 7.16 -23.51
CA THR A 122 -0.46 6.34 -24.71
C THR A 122 0.74 6.32 -25.67
N ASP A 123 1.53 7.38 -25.69
CA ASP A 123 2.72 7.48 -26.52
C ASP A 123 3.81 6.47 -26.14
N ARG A 124 3.89 6.08 -24.86
CA ARG A 124 4.82 5.05 -24.39
C ARG A 124 4.36 3.63 -24.71
N PHE A 125 3.05 3.43 -24.95
CA PHE A 125 2.54 2.12 -25.38
C PHE A 125 3.00 1.75 -26.79
N SER A 126 3.09 2.72 -27.68
CA SER A 126 3.57 2.48 -29.06
C SER A 126 5.04 2.05 -29.09
N GLU A 127 5.87 2.63 -28.21
CA GLU A 127 7.28 2.23 -28.08
C GLU A 127 7.42 0.81 -27.49
N PHE A 128 6.62 0.50 -26.46
CA PHE A 128 6.64 -0.84 -25.86
C PHE A 128 6.14 -1.92 -26.80
N ALA A 129 5.06 -1.67 -27.53
CA ALA A 129 4.51 -2.58 -28.52
C ALA A 129 5.49 -2.82 -29.68
N SER A 130 6.18 -1.78 -30.15
CA SER A 130 7.19 -1.89 -31.20
C SER A 130 8.43 -2.69 -30.75
N GLN A 131 8.82 -2.61 -29.49
CA GLN A 131 9.92 -3.38 -28.92
C GLN A 131 9.58 -4.87 -28.72
N GLN A 132 8.30 -5.20 -28.58
CA GLN A 132 7.82 -6.57 -28.40
C GLN A 132 7.43 -7.22 -29.75
N GLY A 133 7.51 -6.50 -30.87
CA GLY A 133 7.17 -7.03 -32.19
C GLY A 133 5.67 -7.26 -32.40
N LEU A 134 4.84 -6.56 -31.65
CA LEU A 134 3.38 -6.60 -31.75
C LEU A 134 2.85 -5.46 -32.63
#